data_1da868368de49280900c3e9d3dc59fc3
#
_entry.id   1da868368de49280900c3e9d3dc59fc3
#
_cell.length_a   1.000
_cell.length_b   1.000
_cell.length_c   1.000
_cell.angle_alpha   90.00
_cell.angle_beta   90.00
_cell.angle_gamma   90.00
#
_symmetry.space_group_name_H-M   'P 1'
#
loop_
_entity.id
_entity.type
_entity.pdbx_description
1 polymer ?
#
loop_
_entity_poly.entity_id
_entity_poly.type
_entity_poly.pdbx_seq_one_letter_code
_entity_poly.pdbx_strand_id
1 'polypeptide(L)'
;MKKPIIFLSLLGLMAAGARAQTTPPPTPAVQAAVASQVKRMAQELSLSPDQQTRLRQVLLLTRQHMDADRTAHQGDPAGLQTAMAFDRAKSDELIQKVLTPAQYAQYQQYKAARIGQLHTTAH
;
A
#
# COMPACT_ATOMS: atom_id res chain seq x y z
N MET A 1 -44.02 -13.64 -13.38
CA MET A 1 -43.37 -14.80 -13.88
C MET A 1 -42.05 -14.48 -14.54
N LYS A 2 -42.04 -13.46 -15.36
CA LYS A 2 -40.83 -13.10 -16.08
C LYS A 2 -39.82 -12.44 -15.18
N LYS A 3 -40.24 -11.90 -14.09
CA LYS A 3 -39.39 -11.13 -13.19
C LYS A 3 -38.20 -11.88 -12.63
N PRO A 4 -38.34 -13.13 -12.27
CA PRO A 4 -37.21 -13.86 -11.69
C PRO A 4 -36.01 -13.94 -12.61
N ILE A 5 -36.25 -13.89 -13.89
CA ILE A 5 -35.18 -14.00 -14.87
C ILE A 5 -34.24 -12.82 -14.78
N ILE A 6 -34.81 -11.67 -14.51
CA ILE A 6 -34.05 -10.42 -14.45
C ILE A 6 -33.03 -10.44 -13.33
N PHE A 7 -33.41 -11.05 -12.22
CA PHE A 7 -32.52 -11.09 -11.07
C PHE A 7 -31.27 -11.90 -11.32
N LEU A 8 -31.42 -12.95 -12.10
CA LEU A 8 -30.24 -13.76 -12.43
C LEU A 8 -29.18 -12.98 -13.17
N SER A 9 -29.64 -12.11 -14.04
CA SER A 9 -28.70 -11.28 -14.79
C SER A 9 -27.89 -10.37 -13.87
N LEU A 10 -28.54 -9.81 -12.90
CA LEU A 10 -27.86 -8.94 -11.95
C LEU A 10 -26.79 -9.69 -11.17
N LEU A 11 -27.10 -10.88 -10.77
CA LEU A 11 -26.13 -11.67 -10.03
C LEU A 11 -24.89 -11.97 -10.84
N GLY A 12 -25.09 -12.21 -12.12
CA GLY A 12 -23.96 -12.43 -13.00
C GLY A 12 -23.03 -11.23 -13.06
N LEU A 13 -23.61 -10.05 -13.13
CA LEU A 13 -22.82 -8.83 -13.15
C LEU A 13 -22.04 -8.62 -11.87
N MET A 14 -22.65 -8.93 -10.76
CA MET A 14 -21.97 -8.79 -9.49
C MET A 14 -20.75 -9.70 -9.41
N ALA A 15 -20.89 -10.90 -9.86
CA ALA A 15 -19.77 -11.83 -9.86
C ALA A 15 -18.63 -11.33 -10.74
N ALA A 16 -18.96 -10.78 -11.88
CA ALA A 16 -17.93 -10.24 -12.78
C ALA A 16 -17.19 -9.08 -12.12
N GLY A 17 -17.93 -8.20 -11.46
CA GLY A 17 -17.32 -7.07 -10.77
C GLY A 17 -16.37 -7.53 -9.67
N ALA A 18 -16.76 -8.54 -8.93
CA ALA A 18 -15.94 -9.06 -7.86
C ALA A 18 -14.59 -9.59 -8.39
N ARG A 19 -14.64 -10.30 -9.51
CA ARG A 19 -13.42 -10.85 -10.08
C ARG A 19 -12.46 -9.77 -10.55
N ALA A 20 -12.98 -8.69 -11.08
CA ALA A 20 -12.15 -7.62 -11.62
C ALA A 20 -11.32 -6.93 -10.54
N GLN A 21 -11.71 -7.05 -9.29
CA GLN A 21 -11.05 -6.36 -8.19
C GLN A 21 -10.03 -7.21 -7.46
N THR A 22 -9.90 -8.48 -7.83
CA THR A 22 -8.96 -9.36 -7.14
C THR A 22 -7.54 -8.99 -7.54
N THR A 23 -6.70 -8.80 -6.54
CA THR A 23 -5.27 -8.63 -6.71
C THR A 23 -4.58 -9.87 -6.20
N PRO A 24 -3.45 -10.25 -6.82
CA PRO A 24 -2.70 -11.40 -6.31
C PRO A 24 -2.24 -11.15 -4.88
N PRO A 25 -2.18 -12.19 -4.05
CA PRO A 25 -1.62 -12.02 -2.71
C PRO A 25 -0.15 -11.65 -2.79
N PRO A 26 0.39 -10.98 -1.76
CA PRO A 26 1.81 -10.62 -1.76
C PRO A 26 2.69 -11.86 -1.78
N THR A 27 3.77 -11.79 -2.54
CA THR A 27 4.73 -12.88 -2.62
C THR A 27 5.51 -13.00 -1.30
N PRO A 28 6.14 -14.16 -1.04
CA PRO A 28 6.98 -14.28 0.15
C PRO A 28 8.10 -13.24 0.20
N ALA A 29 8.66 -12.87 -0.94
CA ALA A 29 9.71 -11.85 -1.00
C ALA A 29 9.18 -10.49 -0.57
N VAL A 30 7.98 -10.12 -1.02
CA VAL A 30 7.35 -8.86 -0.63
C VAL A 30 7.02 -8.87 0.87
N GLN A 31 6.49 -9.98 1.36
CA GLN A 31 6.18 -10.10 2.77
C GLN A 31 7.43 -9.97 3.64
N ALA A 32 8.53 -10.58 3.23
CA ALA A 32 9.80 -10.48 3.95
C ALA A 32 10.33 -9.05 3.94
N ALA A 33 10.25 -8.37 2.80
CA ALA A 33 10.69 -6.98 2.68
C ALA A 33 9.88 -6.06 3.59
N VAL A 34 8.56 -6.24 3.62
CA VAL A 34 7.69 -5.45 4.48
C VAL A 34 7.97 -5.74 5.95
N ALA A 35 8.15 -7.02 6.31
CA ALA A 35 8.45 -7.40 7.68
C ALA A 35 9.75 -6.74 8.15
N SER A 36 10.77 -6.73 7.31
CA SER A 36 12.04 -6.07 7.61
C SER A 36 11.87 -4.57 7.79
N GLN A 37 11.09 -3.94 6.94
CA GLN A 37 10.80 -2.50 7.04
C GLN A 37 10.07 -2.18 8.33
N VAL A 38 9.05 -2.96 8.67
CA VAL A 38 8.31 -2.78 9.92
C VAL A 38 9.22 -2.91 11.13
N LYS A 39 10.13 -3.90 11.09
CA LYS A 39 11.07 -4.09 12.18
C LYS A 39 11.96 -2.87 12.39
N ARG A 40 12.49 -2.30 11.30
CA ARG A 40 13.31 -1.10 11.39
C ARG A 40 12.52 0.08 11.93
N MET A 41 11.31 0.27 11.43
CA MET A 41 10.45 1.35 11.89
C MET A 41 10.06 1.17 13.35
N ALA A 42 9.82 -0.07 13.77
CA ALA A 42 9.50 -0.37 15.16
C ALA A 42 10.64 0.03 16.10
N GLN A 43 11.88 -0.20 15.67
CA GLN A 43 13.05 0.20 16.45
C GLN A 43 13.22 1.72 16.51
N GLU A 44 13.04 2.37 15.36
CA GLU A 44 13.19 3.82 15.27
C GLU A 44 12.08 4.58 16.01
N LEU A 45 10.86 4.08 15.94
CA LEU A 45 9.69 4.78 16.45
C LEU A 45 9.14 4.19 17.73
N SER A 46 9.74 3.14 18.25
CA SER A 46 9.28 2.43 19.46
C SER A 46 7.81 1.98 19.32
N LEU A 47 7.52 1.25 18.25
CA LEU A 47 6.16 0.81 17.98
C LEU A 47 5.76 -0.35 18.87
N SER A 48 4.50 -0.34 19.32
CA SER A 48 3.92 -1.47 20.05
C SER A 48 3.68 -2.64 19.09
N PRO A 49 3.48 -3.86 19.59
CA PRO A 49 3.15 -5.01 18.74
C PRO A 49 1.89 -4.77 17.90
N ASP A 50 0.88 -4.13 18.46
CA ASP A 50 -0.34 -3.82 17.73
C ASP A 50 -0.07 -2.84 16.58
N GLN A 51 0.71 -1.80 16.86
CA GLN A 51 1.10 -0.85 15.82
C GLN A 51 1.90 -1.52 14.72
N GLN A 52 2.78 -2.46 15.06
CA GLN A 52 3.56 -3.20 14.06
C GLN A 52 2.66 -4.02 13.15
N THR A 53 1.65 -4.68 13.70
CA THR A 53 0.71 -5.46 12.92
C THR A 53 -0.07 -4.58 11.96
N ARG A 54 -0.57 -3.44 12.46
CA ARG A 54 -1.34 -2.51 11.64
C ARG A 54 -0.48 -1.86 10.56
N LEU A 55 0.74 -1.50 10.90
CA LEU A 55 1.68 -0.93 9.94
C LEU A 55 2.01 -1.92 8.83
N ARG A 56 2.18 -3.19 9.18
CA ARG A 56 2.43 -4.23 8.18
C ARG A 56 1.30 -4.29 7.16
N GLN A 57 0.06 -4.24 7.64
CA GLN A 57 -1.10 -4.26 6.75
C GLN A 57 -1.10 -3.08 5.79
N VAL A 58 -0.79 -1.89 6.30
CA VAL A 58 -0.73 -0.69 5.47
C VAL A 58 0.35 -0.82 4.39
N LEU A 59 1.54 -1.28 4.77
CA LEU A 59 2.64 -1.39 3.82
C LEU A 59 2.41 -2.47 2.77
N LEU A 60 1.79 -3.58 3.16
CA LEU A 60 1.43 -4.62 2.20
C LEU A 60 0.41 -4.11 1.19
N LEU A 61 -0.60 -3.42 1.67
CA LEU A 61 -1.64 -2.85 0.81
C LEU A 61 -1.03 -1.83 -0.17
N THR A 62 -0.15 -0.99 0.32
CA THR A 62 0.53 0.01 -0.51
C THR A 62 1.34 -0.68 -1.62
N ARG A 63 2.06 -1.75 -1.28
CA ARG A 63 2.83 -2.51 -2.26
C ARG A 63 1.95 -3.12 -3.33
N GLN A 64 0.82 -3.66 -2.93
CA GLN A 64 -0.13 -4.24 -3.87
C GLN A 64 -0.65 -3.18 -4.85
N HIS A 65 -0.98 -1.99 -4.34
CA HIS A 65 -1.43 -0.90 -5.20
C HIS A 65 -0.33 -0.45 -6.16
N MET A 66 0.88 -0.34 -5.69
CA MET A 66 1.99 0.08 -6.54
C MET A 66 2.29 -0.95 -7.63
N ASP A 67 2.20 -2.23 -7.30
CA ASP A 67 2.40 -3.28 -8.30
C ASP A 67 1.29 -3.26 -9.35
N ALA A 68 0.05 -3.02 -8.92
CA ALA A 68 -1.07 -2.87 -9.84
C ALA A 68 -0.89 -1.66 -10.76
N ASP A 69 -0.35 -0.57 -10.22
CA ASP A 69 -0.06 0.63 -11.01
C ASP A 69 0.98 0.36 -12.09
N ARG A 70 2.03 -0.39 -11.75
CA ARG A 70 3.04 -0.73 -12.74
C ARG A 70 2.45 -1.51 -13.90
N THR A 71 1.53 -2.40 -13.61
CA THR A 71 0.86 -3.18 -14.65
C THR A 71 -0.10 -2.29 -15.46
N ALA A 72 -0.86 -1.44 -14.80
CA ALA A 72 -1.86 -0.60 -15.46
C ALA A 72 -1.23 0.49 -16.34
N HIS A 73 -0.03 0.95 -15.98
CA HIS A 73 0.62 2.08 -16.65
C HIS A 73 1.87 1.67 -17.41
N GLN A 74 1.89 0.46 -17.94
CA GLN A 74 2.99 0.03 -18.78
C GLN A 74 3.06 0.93 -20.03
N GLY A 75 4.24 1.49 -20.27
CA GLY A 75 4.40 2.41 -21.38
C GLY A 75 3.90 3.82 -21.12
N ASP A 76 3.53 4.12 -19.87
CA ASP A 76 3.00 5.43 -19.49
C ASP A 76 3.71 5.91 -18.21
N PRO A 77 4.97 6.38 -18.33
CA PRO A 77 5.74 6.78 -17.15
C PRO A 77 5.10 7.92 -16.34
N ALA A 78 4.50 8.88 -17.03
CA ALA A 78 3.88 10.01 -16.35
C ALA A 78 2.67 9.58 -15.54
N GLY A 79 1.83 8.71 -16.12
CA GLY A 79 0.68 8.16 -15.41
C GLY A 79 1.11 7.31 -14.21
N LEU A 80 2.17 6.54 -14.36
CA LEU A 80 2.70 5.73 -13.27
C LEU A 80 3.17 6.61 -12.11
N GLN A 81 3.90 7.67 -12.41
CA GLN A 81 4.37 8.60 -11.37
C GLN A 81 3.20 9.22 -10.60
N THR A 82 2.16 9.63 -11.31
CA THR A 82 0.98 10.21 -10.68
C THR A 82 0.29 9.20 -9.79
N ALA A 83 0.11 7.97 -10.27
CA ALA A 83 -0.53 6.90 -9.49
C ALA A 83 0.27 6.57 -8.24
N MET A 84 1.58 6.46 -8.38
CA MET A 84 2.45 6.14 -7.24
C MET A 84 2.51 7.26 -6.21
N ALA A 85 2.47 8.52 -6.67
CA ALA A 85 2.42 9.66 -5.76
C ALA A 85 1.12 9.63 -4.95
N PHE A 86 0.01 9.29 -5.59
CA PHE A 86 -1.26 9.13 -4.91
C PHE A 86 -1.19 8.01 -3.87
N ASP A 87 -0.60 6.87 -4.23
CA ASP A 87 -0.48 5.74 -3.32
C ASP A 87 0.38 6.09 -2.10
N ARG A 88 1.46 6.84 -2.30
CA ARG A 88 2.31 7.26 -1.19
C ARG A 88 1.57 8.22 -0.25
N ALA A 89 0.82 9.15 -0.81
CA ALA A 89 0.04 10.09 0.00
C ALA A 89 -1.01 9.34 0.82
N LYS A 90 -1.67 8.35 0.21
CA LYS A 90 -2.66 7.54 0.88
C LYS A 90 -2.02 6.69 1.97
N SER A 91 -0.86 6.13 1.69
CA SER A 91 -0.10 5.34 2.66
C SER A 91 0.26 6.20 3.87
N ASP A 92 0.72 7.43 3.64
CA ASP A 92 1.07 8.34 4.74
C ASP A 92 -0.13 8.64 5.62
N GLU A 93 -1.30 8.85 5.04
CA GLU A 93 -2.52 9.04 5.81
C GLU A 93 -2.81 7.86 6.72
N LEU A 94 -2.69 6.65 6.18
CA LEU A 94 -2.95 5.44 6.94
C LEU A 94 -1.90 5.22 8.02
N ILE A 95 -0.64 5.51 7.72
CA ILE A 95 0.44 5.41 8.69
C ILE A 95 0.20 6.41 9.84
N GLN A 96 -0.24 7.61 9.51
CA GLN A 96 -0.53 8.62 10.53
C GLN A 96 -1.58 8.12 11.52
N LYS A 97 -2.55 7.35 11.04
CA LYS A 97 -3.60 6.79 11.91
C LYS A 97 -3.08 5.67 12.81
N VAL A 98 -2.02 5.01 12.41
CA VAL A 98 -1.40 3.96 13.23
C VAL A 98 -0.52 4.56 14.33
N LEU A 99 0.13 5.67 14.04
CA LEU A 99 1.14 6.27 14.91
C LEU A 99 0.51 7.31 15.85
N THR A 100 1.16 7.51 16.99
CA THR A 100 0.87 8.67 17.83
C THR A 100 1.40 9.92 17.14
N PRO A 101 0.93 11.13 17.55
CA PRO A 101 1.47 12.36 16.96
C PRO A 101 2.99 12.50 17.08
N ALA A 102 3.56 12.10 18.22
CA ALA A 102 5.00 12.15 18.41
C ALA A 102 5.72 11.17 17.50
N GLN A 103 5.19 9.96 17.36
CA GLN A 103 5.75 8.96 16.46
C GLN A 103 5.65 9.42 15.00
N TYR A 104 4.57 10.07 14.64
CA TYR A 104 4.41 10.55 13.27
C TYR A 104 5.45 11.64 12.95
N ALA A 105 5.72 12.51 13.89
CA ALA A 105 6.77 13.51 13.72
C ALA A 105 8.14 12.84 13.50
N GLN A 106 8.45 11.81 14.28
CA GLN A 106 9.67 11.03 14.10
C GLN A 106 9.70 10.32 12.75
N TYR A 107 8.54 9.81 12.32
CA TYR A 107 8.41 9.15 11.04
C TYR A 107 8.74 10.09 9.88
N GLN A 108 8.31 11.35 9.97
CA GLN A 108 8.64 12.33 8.94
C GLN A 108 10.14 12.56 8.85
N GLN A 109 10.83 12.60 9.99
CA GLN A 109 12.28 12.72 10.00
C GLN A 109 12.96 11.49 9.43
N TYR A 110 12.44 10.31 9.77
CA TYR A 110 12.95 9.05 9.25
C TYR A 110 12.84 9.00 7.72
N LYS A 111 11.71 9.43 7.17
CA LYS A 111 11.52 9.48 5.72
C LYS A 111 12.49 10.44 5.06
N ALA A 112 12.64 11.62 5.64
CA ALA A 112 13.53 12.63 5.09
C ALA A 112 14.98 12.14 5.07
N ALA A 113 15.40 11.45 6.12
CA ALA A 113 16.75 10.89 6.19
C ALA A 113 16.97 9.82 5.12
N ARG A 114 15.98 8.97 4.89
CA ARG A 114 16.10 7.95 3.86
C ARG A 114 16.17 8.55 2.47
N ILE A 115 15.37 9.56 2.19
CA ILE A 115 15.41 10.26 0.91
C ILE A 115 16.78 10.90 0.72
N GLY A 116 17.32 11.53 1.77
CA GLY A 116 18.65 12.11 1.72
C GLY A 116 19.73 11.09 1.40
N GLN A 117 19.66 9.91 2.01
CA GLN A 117 20.61 8.83 1.75
C GLN A 117 20.53 8.35 0.30
N LEU A 118 19.32 8.23 -0.23
CA LEU A 118 19.14 7.82 -1.62
C LEU A 118 19.72 8.85 -2.59
N HIS A 119 19.52 10.12 -2.31
CA HIS A 119 20.12 11.18 -3.14
C HIS A 119 21.63 11.15 -3.08
N THR A 120 22.20 10.92 -1.91
CA THR A 120 23.65 10.83 -1.74
C THR A 120 24.23 9.65 -2.50
N THR A 121 23.56 8.52 -2.45
CA THR A 121 24.04 7.31 -3.14
C THR A 121 23.91 7.42 -4.65
N ALA A 122 22.98 8.21 -5.14
CA ALA A 122 22.78 8.37 -6.58
C ALA A 122 23.88 9.16 -7.26
N HIS A 123 24.71 9.87 -6.49
CA HIS A 123 25.86 10.59 -6.99
C HIS A 123 27.11 9.74 -6.92
#